data_59c44da05ba0350b83184f8dd3426355
#
_entry.id   59c44da05ba0350b83184f8dd3426355
#
_cell.length_a   1.000
_cell.length_b   1.000
_cell.length_c   1.000
_cell.angle_alpha   90.00
_cell.angle_beta   90.00
_cell.angle_gamma   90.00
#
_symmetry.space_group_name_H-M   'P 1'
#
loop_
_entity.id
_entity.type
_entity.pdbx_description
1 polymer ?
#
loop_
_entity_poly.entity_id
_entity_poly.type
_entity_poly.pdbx_seq_one_letter_code
_entity_poly.pdbx_strand_id
1 'polypeptide(L)'
;MANKATKKGSKVYVCALAQNTDLIQSAYVALTWVQVGKVGNVGDFGADSTMNSYNTLDEPVTQKQKGTANAGDPQIEVASVFDDAGQIILRTFGDPLNLDNMAIKIERNDGGAGKTNTIFYSRGVVSGPLYPGGGSDDFELERFTIGLNQLPIRVNPTIIP
;
A
#
# COMPACT_ATOMS: atom_id res chain seq x y z
N MET A 1 -13.55 13.46 -22.60
CA MET A 1 -13.57 13.57 -21.13
C MET A 1 -12.86 12.36 -20.53
N ALA A 2 -11.90 12.57 -19.64
CA ALA A 2 -11.21 11.46 -18.98
C ALA A 2 -12.16 10.76 -18.01
N ASN A 3 -12.24 9.45 -18.09
CA ASN A 3 -13.04 8.67 -17.17
C ASN A 3 -12.37 8.60 -15.80
N LYS A 4 -13.18 8.74 -14.73
CA LYS A 4 -12.71 8.54 -13.37
C LYS A 4 -12.59 7.04 -13.10
N ALA A 5 -11.42 6.62 -12.67
CA ALA A 5 -11.20 5.23 -12.30
C ALA A 5 -11.89 4.90 -10.97
N THR A 6 -12.35 3.67 -10.84
CA THR A 6 -12.84 3.11 -9.58
C THR A 6 -11.81 2.14 -9.02
N LYS A 7 -12.02 1.67 -7.79
CA LYS A 7 -11.11 0.67 -7.19
C LYS A 7 -11.21 -0.71 -7.83
N LYS A 8 -12.24 -0.97 -8.61
CA LYS A 8 -12.46 -2.26 -9.27
C LYS A 8 -11.30 -2.61 -10.19
N GLY A 9 -10.78 -3.82 -10.08
CA GLY A 9 -9.65 -4.29 -10.87
C GLY A 9 -8.28 -3.88 -10.33
N SER A 10 -8.22 -3.18 -9.20
CA SER A 10 -6.96 -2.90 -8.51
C SER A 10 -6.34 -4.20 -7.98
N LYS A 11 -5.02 -4.28 -8.02
CA LYS A 11 -4.27 -5.47 -7.61
C LYS A 11 -3.22 -5.10 -6.56
N VAL A 12 -2.96 -6.02 -5.65
CA VAL A 12 -1.91 -5.89 -4.64
C VAL A 12 -0.88 -6.99 -4.85
N TYR A 13 0.39 -6.61 -4.83
CA TYR A 13 1.51 -7.54 -4.97
C TYR A 13 2.44 -7.37 -3.77
N VAL A 14 3.04 -8.46 -3.35
CA VAL A 14 4.00 -8.49 -2.26
C VAL A 14 5.27 -9.22 -2.69
N CYS A 15 6.38 -8.96 -1.97
CA CYS A 15 7.65 -9.62 -2.24
C CYS A 15 8.04 -10.49 -1.05
N ALA A 16 8.48 -11.72 -1.31
CA ALA A 16 8.87 -12.65 -0.25
C ALA A 16 10.20 -12.29 0.42
N LEU A 17 11.05 -11.47 -0.23
CA LEU A 17 12.32 -11.04 0.32
C LEU A 17 12.15 -9.77 1.14
N ALA A 18 12.71 -9.75 2.35
CA ALA A 18 12.67 -8.57 3.23
C ALA A 18 13.38 -7.37 2.59
N GLN A 19 12.81 -6.18 2.76
CA GLN A 19 13.34 -4.93 2.24
C GLN A 19 13.42 -3.90 3.37
N ASN A 20 14.50 -3.96 4.14
CA ASN A 20 14.66 -3.15 5.36
C ASN A 20 15.26 -1.76 5.11
N THR A 21 15.53 -1.40 3.86
CA THR A 21 16.04 -0.09 3.46
C THR A 21 15.19 0.50 2.34
N ASP A 22 15.22 1.82 2.20
CA ASP A 22 14.50 2.50 1.13
C ASP A 22 15.08 2.11 -0.24
N LEU A 23 14.18 1.86 -1.19
CA LEU A 23 14.53 1.51 -2.56
C LEU A 23 14.06 2.61 -3.52
N ILE A 24 14.81 2.76 -4.62
CA ILE A 24 14.39 3.58 -5.75
C ILE A 24 13.46 2.78 -6.68
N GLN A 25 12.78 3.46 -7.59
CA GLN A 25 11.82 2.83 -8.49
C GLN A 25 12.41 1.64 -9.26
N SER A 26 13.63 1.77 -9.83
CA SER A 26 14.26 0.70 -10.59
C SER A 26 14.53 -0.55 -9.75
N ALA A 27 14.87 -0.38 -8.47
CA ALA A 27 15.08 -1.49 -7.55
C ALA A 27 13.77 -2.20 -7.24
N TYR A 28 12.67 -1.48 -7.06
CA TYR A 28 11.35 -2.07 -6.87
C TYR A 28 10.87 -2.85 -8.10
N VAL A 29 11.10 -2.31 -9.30
CA VAL A 29 10.74 -2.99 -10.56
C VAL A 29 11.48 -4.32 -10.69
N ALA A 30 12.72 -4.40 -10.21
CA ALA A 30 13.55 -5.61 -10.30
C ALA A 30 13.15 -6.71 -9.31
N LEU A 31 12.31 -6.43 -8.32
CA LEU A 31 11.87 -7.43 -7.35
C LEU A 31 10.94 -8.47 -7.97
N THR A 32 10.93 -9.67 -7.40
CA THR A 32 9.96 -10.71 -7.77
C THR A 32 8.66 -10.48 -7.02
N TRP A 33 7.62 -10.12 -7.75
CA TRP A 33 6.32 -9.77 -7.19
C TRP A 33 5.35 -10.95 -7.27
N VAL A 34 4.62 -11.17 -6.19
CA VAL A 34 3.59 -12.20 -6.07
C VAL A 34 2.26 -11.53 -5.80
N GLN A 35 1.27 -11.78 -6.64
CA GLN A 35 -0.06 -11.19 -6.47
C GLN A 35 -0.77 -11.79 -5.25
N VAL A 36 -1.38 -10.93 -4.46
CA VAL A 36 -2.27 -11.35 -3.36
C VAL A 36 -3.65 -11.59 -3.93
N GLY A 37 -4.17 -12.81 -3.78
CA GLY A 37 -5.50 -13.16 -4.26
C GLY A 37 -6.60 -12.71 -3.33
N LYS A 38 -7.80 -12.50 -3.89
CA LYS A 38 -9.03 -12.25 -3.15
C LYS A 38 -9.00 -11.02 -2.25
N VAL A 39 -8.29 -9.97 -2.67
CA VAL A 39 -8.27 -8.68 -1.96
C VAL A 39 -9.62 -8.00 -2.12
N GLY A 40 -10.28 -7.71 -1.00
CA GLY A 40 -11.56 -7.00 -0.98
C GLY A 40 -11.44 -5.52 -0.69
N ASN A 41 -10.42 -5.11 0.06
CA ASN A 41 -10.23 -3.73 0.44
C ASN A 41 -8.75 -3.40 0.65
N VAL A 42 -8.38 -2.17 0.27
CA VAL A 42 -7.07 -1.59 0.54
C VAL A 42 -7.30 -0.25 1.21
N GLY A 43 -6.72 -0.06 2.40
CA GLY A 43 -6.85 1.15 3.17
C GLY A 43 -6.04 2.32 2.61
N ASP A 44 -6.08 3.43 3.33
CA ASP A 44 -5.45 4.67 2.91
C ASP A 44 -3.93 4.60 3.02
N PHE A 45 -3.26 5.10 1.99
CA PHE A 45 -1.81 5.26 1.96
C PHE A 45 -1.46 6.51 1.16
N GLY A 46 -0.25 7.01 1.34
CA GLY A 46 0.19 8.19 0.61
C GLY A 46 1.21 9.00 1.38
N ALA A 47 1.06 10.31 1.35
CA ALA A 47 1.90 11.24 2.09
C ALA A 47 1.02 12.26 2.80
N ASP A 48 1.05 12.21 4.12
CA ASP A 48 0.39 13.19 4.96
C ASP A 48 1.44 13.82 5.87
N SER A 49 1.56 15.15 5.80
CA SER A 49 2.56 15.88 6.57
C SER A 49 1.89 16.70 7.66
N THR A 50 2.49 16.71 8.84
CA THR A 50 2.09 17.61 9.92
C THR A 50 2.30 19.04 9.47
N MET A 51 1.30 19.91 9.69
CA MET A 51 1.40 21.35 9.43
C MET A 51 1.76 22.08 10.71
N ASN A 52 2.91 22.74 10.70
CA ASN A 52 3.34 23.64 11.79
C ASN A 52 2.94 25.05 11.43
N SER A 53 2.41 25.80 12.39
CA SER A 53 1.95 27.17 12.20
C SER A 53 2.71 28.12 13.13
N TYR A 54 3.00 29.31 12.63
CA TYR A 54 3.62 30.37 13.42
C TYR A 54 3.00 31.73 13.03
N ASN A 55 2.61 32.52 14.03
CA ASN A 55 2.06 33.84 13.82
C ASN A 55 3.15 34.87 14.09
N THR A 56 3.42 35.73 13.12
CA THR A 56 4.34 36.84 13.27
C THR A 56 3.54 38.12 13.53
N LEU A 57 4.17 39.11 14.18
CA LEU A 57 3.51 40.38 14.51
C LEU A 57 3.41 41.31 13.30
N ASP A 58 4.27 41.12 12.32
CA ASP A 58 4.40 42.00 11.15
C ASP A 58 3.62 41.54 9.93
N GLU A 59 3.07 40.28 9.97
CA GLU A 59 2.32 39.72 8.86
C GLU A 59 0.88 39.39 9.29
N PRO A 60 -0.14 39.73 8.46
CA PRO A 60 -1.53 39.46 8.82
C PRO A 60 -1.94 38.00 8.59
N VAL A 61 -1.10 37.19 7.93
CA VAL A 61 -1.41 35.77 7.58
C VAL A 61 -0.50 34.84 8.37
N THR A 62 -1.11 33.83 8.98
CA THR A 62 -0.37 32.76 9.68
C THR A 62 0.58 32.05 8.74
N GLN A 63 1.85 31.95 9.09
CA GLN A 63 2.85 31.21 8.33
C GLN A 63 2.77 29.73 8.66
N LYS A 64 2.84 28.88 7.63
CA LYS A 64 2.74 27.42 7.77
C LYS A 64 3.93 26.73 7.14
N GLN A 65 4.35 25.65 7.76
CA GLN A 65 5.46 24.82 7.27
C GLN A 65 5.12 23.36 7.46
N LYS A 66 5.54 22.52 6.50
CA LYS A 66 5.37 21.07 6.60
C LYS A 66 6.37 20.50 7.58
N GLY A 67 5.88 19.64 8.47
CA GLY A 67 6.70 18.86 9.39
C GLY A 67 6.91 17.44 8.87
N THR A 68 6.90 16.47 9.79
CA THR A 68 7.11 15.06 9.48
C THR A 68 6.00 14.52 8.58
N ALA A 69 6.41 13.73 7.57
CA ALA A 69 5.49 13.05 6.67
C ALA A 69 5.21 11.62 7.16
N ASN A 70 3.96 11.18 7.02
CA ASN A 70 3.52 9.83 7.32
C ASN A 70 2.98 9.19 6.05
N ALA A 71 3.47 7.99 5.72
CA ALA A 71 3.01 7.23 4.56
C ALA A 71 1.70 6.49 4.80
N GLY A 72 1.29 6.35 6.06
CA GLY A 72 0.04 5.71 6.44
C GLY A 72 0.21 4.27 6.89
N ASP A 73 -0.89 3.71 7.36
CA ASP A 73 -0.99 2.34 7.85
C ASP A 73 -2.15 1.63 7.13
N PRO A 74 -2.04 1.36 5.81
CA PRO A 74 -3.13 0.76 5.07
C PRO A 74 -3.47 -0.63 5.60
N GLN A 75 -4.77 -0.90 5.74
CA GLN A 75 -5.27 -2.23 6.04
C GLN A 75 -5.63 -2.93 4.72
N ILE A 76 -5.15 -4.14 4.56
CA ILE A 76 -5.50 -5.00 3.43
C ILE A 76 -6.39 -6.12 3.96
N GLU A 77 -7.61 -6.19 3.44
CA GLU A 77 -8.57 -7.23 3.77
C GLU A 77 -8.67 -8.21 2.61
N VAL A 78 -8.54 -9.48 2.91
CA VAL A 78 -8.62 -10.56 1.92
C VAL A 78 -9.62 -11.61 2.36
N ALA A 79 -10.30 -12.23 1.40
CA ALA A 79 -11.03 -13.47 1.65
C ALA A 79 -9.99 -14.59 1.83
N SER A 80 -10.08 -15.33 2.94
CA SER A 80 -9.06 -16.28 3.34
C SER A 80 -8.92 -17.44 2.34
N VAL A 81 -7.72 -17.61 1.79
CA VAL A 81 -7.34 -18.75 0.96
C VAL A 81 -6.01 -19.28 1.49
N PHE A 82 -6.02 -20.48 2.02
CA PHE A 82 -4.85 -20.99 2.75
C PHE A 82 -3.63 -21.24 1.88
N ASP A 83 -3.80 -21.52 0.61
CA ASP A 83 -2.73 -21.86 -0.34
C ASP A 83 -2.39 -20.72 -1.33
N ASP A 84 -2.98 -19.54 -1.16
CA ASP A 84 -2.64 -18.37 -1.99
C ASP A 84 -1.23 -17.87 -1.64
N ALA A 85 -0.35 -17.82 -2.63
CA ALA A 85 1.07 -17.48 -2.41
C ALA A 85 1.26 -16.08 -1.80
N GLY A 86 0.48 -15.09 -2.26
CA GLY A 86 0.55 -13.72 -1.74
C GLY A 86 0.05 -13.64 -0.29
N GLN A 87 -1.02 -14.34 0.03
CA GLN A 87 -1.54 -14.39 1.40
C GLN A 87 -0.56 -15.10 2.36
N ILE A 88 0.14 -16.12 1.88
CA ILE A 88 1.18 -16.81 2.66
C ILE A 88 2.32 -15.84 3.01
N ILE A 89 2.75 -15.02 2.06
CA ILE A 89 3.78 -13.99 2.30
C ILE A 89 3.29 -12.98 3.34
N LEU A 90 2.05 -12.52 3.23
CA LEU A 90 1.46 -11.60 4.23
C LEU A 90 1.45 -12.22 5.63
N ARG A 91 1.06 -13.48 5.76
CA ARG A 91 1.05 -14.18 7.05
C ARG A 91 2.45 -14.33 7.62
N THR A 92 3.44 -14.61 6.77
CA THR A 92 4.84 -14.74 7.18
C THR A 92 5.38 -13.42 7.77
N PHE A 93 5.16 -12.30 7.07
CA PHE A 93 5.58 -11.00 7.56
C PHE A 93 4.71 -10.49 8.71
N GLY A 94 3.46 -10.95 8.80
CA GLY A 94 2.53 -10.57 9.86
C GLY A 94 2.82 -11.20 11.22
N ASP A 95 3.67 -12.22 11.29
CA ASP A 95 4.06 -12.86 12.54
C ASP A 95 4.64 -11.82 13.51
N PRO A 96 4.14 -11.74 14.76
CA PRO A 96 4.65 -10.76 15.73
C PRO A 96 6.15 -10.83 15.98
N LEU A 97 6.78 -11.97 15.74
CA LEU A 97 8.23 -12.14 15.88
C LEU A 97 9.02 -11.72 14.64
N ASN A 98 8.36 -11.51 13.50
CA ASN A 98 9.00 -11.05 12.28
C ASN A 98 8.95 -9.53 12.21
N LEU A 99 10.11 -8.89 12.40
CA LEU A 99 10.25 -7.43 12.41
C LEU A 99 10.70 -6.86 11.07
N ASP A 100 10.85 -7.69 10.05
CA ASP A 100 11.30 -7.28 8.74
C ASP A 100 10.23 -6.50 7.97
N ASN A 101 10.70 -5.59 7.11
CA ASN A 101 9.82 -4.85 6.20
C ASN A 101 9.52 -5.69 4.96
N MET A 102 8.27 -5.66 4.55
CA MET A 102 7.79 -6.27 3.31
C MET A 102 7.62 -5.20 2.25
N ALA A 103 8.13 -5.45 1.03
CA ALA A 103 7.84 -4.59 -0.11
C ALA A 103 6.41 -4.85 -0.60
N ILE A 104 5.70 -3.79 -0.93
CA ILE A 104 4.33 -3.85 -1.43
C ILE A 104 4.22 -3.03 -2.71
N LYS A 105 3.44 -3.56 -3.65
CA LYS A 105 3.09 -2.89 -4.91
C LYS A 105 1.59 -2.89 -5.06
N ILE A 106 1.02 -1.70 -5.28
CA ILE A 106 -0.41 -1.54 -5.51
C ILE A 106 -0.59 -1.01 -6.93
N GLU A 107 -1.32 -1.76 -7.75
CA GLU A 107 -1.62 -1.39 -9.14
C GLU A 107 -3.09 -1.02 -9.25
N ARG A 108 -3.35 0.18 -9.77
CA ARG A 108 -4.71 0.60 -10.13
C ARG A 108 -5.10 0.04 -11.49
N ASN A 109 -6.39 0.02 -11.77
CA ASN A 109 -6.91 -0.33 -13.10
C ASN A 109 -7.40 0.95 -13.79
N ASP A 110 -6.47 1.86 -14.09
CA ASP A 110 -6.78 3.20 -14.59
C ASP A 110 -6.10 3.58 -15.90
N GLY A 111 -5.24 2.72 -16.46
CA GLY A 111 -4.48 3.04 -17.66
C GLY A 111 -5.30 3.03 -18.94
N GLY A 112 -6.30 2.15 -19.01
CA GLY A 112 -7.08 1.96 -20.23
C GLY A 112 -6.34 1.21 -21.33
N ALA A 113 -6.92 1.19 -22.52
CA ALA A 113 -6.35 0.46 -23.65
C ALA A 113 -5.03 1.09 -24.11
N GLY A 114 -4.01 0.26 -24.32
CA GLY A 114 -2.71 0.69 -24.84
C GLY A 114 -1.83 1.44 -23.87
N LYS A 115 -2.17 1.46 -22.59
CA LYS A 115 -1.38 2.12 -21.56
C LYS A 115 -1.18 1.21 -20.34
N THR A 116 -0.10 1.44 -19.61
CA THR A 116 0.11 0.81 -18.32
C THR A 116 -0.77 1.45 -17.25
N ASN A 117 -0.91 0.81 -16.12
CA ASN A 117 -1.67 1.33 -14.99
C ASN A 117 -0.78 2.15 -14.05
N THR A 118 -1.40 2.99 -13.22
CA THR A 118 -0.68 3.64 -12.12
C THR A 118 -0.27 2.59 -11.09
N ILE A 119 1.00 2.64 -10.69
CA ILE A 119 1.58 1.71 -9.73
C ILE A 119 2.19 2.49 -8.56
N PHE A 120 1.99 1.98 -7.35
CA PHE A 120 2.61 2.52 -6.14
C PHE A 120 3.52 1.46 -5.53
N TYR A 121 4.76 1.83 -5.24
CA TYR A 121 5.73 0.99 -4.55
C TYR A 121 6.03 1.56 -3.17
N SER A 122 6.05 0.70 -2.16
CA SER A 122 6.45 1.08 -0.82
C SER A 122 6.94 -0.15 -0.05
N ARG A 123 7.34 0.05 1.19
CA ARG A 123 7.74 -1.02 2.10
C ARG A 123 7.25 -0.70 3.51
N GLY A 124 7.05 -1.71 4.31
CA GLY A 124 6.64 -1.50 5.69
C GLY A 124 6.57 -2.77 6.49
N VAL A 125 6.36 -2.62 7.78
CA VAL A 125 6.14 -3.74 8.69
C VAL A 125 4.69 -4.20 8.60
N VAL A 126 4.46 -5.50 8.71
CA VAL A 126 3.13 -6.10 8.59
C VAL A 126 2.69 -6.59 9.97
N SER A 127 1.46 -6.28 10.32
CA SER A 127 0.80 -6.76 11.53
C SER A 127 -0.46 -7.55 11.15
N GLY A 128 -0.63 -8.69 11.77
CA GLY A 128 -1.79 -9.54 11.54
C GLY A 128 -1.40 -10.99 11.30
N PRO A 129 -2.31 -11.84 10.86
CA PRO A 129 -3.68 -11.51 10.46
C PRO A 129 -4.61 -11.29 11.64
N LEU A 130 -5.56 -10.38 11.47
CA LEU A 130 -6.70 -10.22 12.34
C LEU A 130 -7.90 -10.88 11.66
N TYR A 131 -8.65 -11.68 12.40
CA TYR A 131 -9.78 -12.44 11.85
C TYR A 131 -11.09 -11.78 12.25
N PRO A 132 -11.78 -11.07 11.33
CA PRO A 132 -13.09 -10.51 11.64
C PRO A 132 -14.12 -11.61 11.95
N GLY A 133 -14.93 -11.40 12.97
CA GLY A 133 -16.04 -12.29 13.29
C GLY A 133 -17.22 -12.10 12.34
N GLY A 134 -18.14 -13.05 12.35
CA GLY A 134 -19.33 -12.96 11.50
C GLY A 134 -20.28 -14.11 11.74
N GLY A 135 -21.40 -14.09 10.99
CA GLY A 135 -22.43 -15.11 10.99
C GLY A 135 -22.20 -16.17 9.92
N SER A 136 -23.19 -17.04 9.74
CA SER A 136 -23.10 -18.19 8.83
C SER A 136 -22.97 -17.81 7.35
N ASP A 137 -23.44 -16.62 6.97
CA ASP A 137 -23.41 -16.16 5.57
C ASP A 137 -22.23 -15.25 5.26
N ASP A 138 -21.37 -14.96 6.26
CA ASP A 138 -20.21 -14.10 6.09
C ASP A 138 -19.01 -14.91 5.63
N PHE A 139 -18.17 -14.29 4.80
CA PHE A 139 -16.91 -14.90 4.35
C PHE A 139 -15.89 -14.90 5.48
N GLU A 140 -15.03 -15.91 5.49
CA GLU A 140 -13.85 -15.91 6.33
C GLU A 140 -12.83 -14.90 5.75
N LEU A 141 -12.50 -13.89 6.54
CA LEU A 141 -11.64 -12.80 6.13
C LEU A 141 -10.38 -12.75 6.98
N GLU A 142 -9.33 -12.17 6.40
CA GLU A 142 -8.09 -11.85 7.11
C GLU A 142 -7.73 -10.40 6.84
N ARG A 143 -7.39 -9.66 7.88
CA ARG A 143 -6.93 -8.28 7.78
C ARG A 143 -5.47 -8.18 8.17
N PHE A 144 -4.72 -7.45 7.35
CA PHE A 144 -3.32 -7.14 7.61
C PHE A 144 -3.18 -5.62 7.63
N THR A 145 -2.47 -5.09 8.63
CA THR A 145 -2.11 -3.68 8.68
C THR A 145 -0.65 -3.54 8.32
N ILE A 146 -0.34 -2.67 7.36
CA ILE A 146 1.02 -2.45 6.90
C ILE A 146 1.44 -1.04 7.30
N GLY A 147 2.34 -0.94 8.29
CA GLY A 147 2.92 0.35 8.68
C GLY A 147 4.02 0.73 7.70
N LEU A 148 3.70 1.62 6.75
CA LEU A 148 4.62 2.01 5.69
C LEU A 148 5.78 2.84 6.25
N ASN A 149 7.00 2.44 5.91
CA ASN A 149 8.25 3.09 6.34
C ASN A 149 8.93 3.88 5.22
N GLN A 150 8.34 3.90 4.05
CA GLN A 150 8.79 4.69 2.92
C GLN A 150 7.59 5.36 2.26
N LEU A 151 7.72 6.63 1.90
CA LEU A 151 6.67 7.31 1.13
C LEU A 151 6.48 6.58 -0.21
N PRO A 152 5.22 6.31 -0.62
CA PRO A 152 4.98 5.57 -1.85
C PRO A 152 5.58 6.24 -3.07
N ILE A 153 6.24 5.45 -3.91
CA ILE A 153 6.73 5.90 -5.22
C ILE A 153 5.61 5.68 -6.22
N ARG A 154 5.09 6.76 -6.78
CA ARG A 154 4.05 6.70 -7.82
C ARG A 154 4.68 6.57 -9.19
N VAL A 155 4.26 5.57 -9.95
CA VAL A 155 4.61 5.40 -11.36
C VAL A 155 3.37 5.69 -12.20
N ASN A 156 3.44 6.73 -13.01
CA ASN A 156 2.32 7.13 -13.87
C ASN A 156 2.15 6.16 -15.05
N PRO A 157 0.92 6.07 -15.62
CA PRO A 157 0.69 5.28 -16.82
C PRO A 157 1.56 5.77 -17.99
N THR A 158 2.08 4.81 -18.75
CA THR A 158 2.83 5.07 -19.97
C THR A 158 2.22 4.32 -21.15
N ILE A 159 2.46 4.82 -22.37
CA ILE A 159 1.98 4.15 -23.58
C ILE A 159 2.78 2.84 -23.74
N ILE A 160 2.06 1.75 -24.00
CA ILE A 160 2.67 0.46 -24.31
C ILE A 160 3.12 0.50 -25.78
N PRO A 161 4.44 0.28 -26.05
CA PRO A 161 4.96 0.30 -27.40
C PRO A 161 4.44 -0.87 -28.27
#